data_25afa2ed9dc32b1837769710f19e91e4
#
_entry.id   25afa2ed9dc32b1837769710f19e91e4
#
_cell.length_a   1.000
_cell.length_b   1.000
_cell.length_c   1.000
_cell.angle_alpha   90.00
_cell.angle_beta   90.00
_cell.angle_gamma   90.00
#
_symmetry.space_group_name_H-M   'P 1'
#
loop_
_entity.id
_entity.type
_entity.pdbx_description
1 polymer ?
#
loop_
_entity_poly.entity_id
_entity_poly.type
_entity_poly.pdbx_seq_one_letter_code
_entity_poly.pdbx_strand_id
1 'polypeptide(L)'
;MNNQPIGVFDSGVGGLSVWREIVRQLPYESILYLADRAHVPYGNRSSREVLAYCDAICGLLIDQGCKAIVVACNTASAVALQALRDLHPSVPILGLEPAVKPAVSLSHTKVVGVMATPATFQGQLFRATVGRCATDVKVVEQVCLGLADWVESGASEEELETLLKGFLTPMLEAKADTIVLGCTHYPFVIDTIRRLAGKDLRVIDPAPAVAAHLAKVLGERGLTAGTKEPGQHRFLSTGDAASFNAACRRLLGLPVQCEEIRWSLGPEGRLSLGQPSPAPHQQKPPQAF
;
A
#
# COMPACT_ATOMS: atom_id res chain seq x y z
N MET A 1 22.12 -15.14 -6.70
CA MET A 1 21.86 -13.69 -6.92
C MET A 1 20.70 -13.58 -7.87
N ASN A 2 19.66 -12.86 -7.51
CA ASN A 2 18.42 -12.84 -8.28
C ASN A 2 18.05 -11.38 -8.64
N ASN A 3 18.21 -11.02 -9.91
CA ASN A 3 17.91 -9.68 -10.43
C ASN A 3 16.47 -9.52 -10.94
N GLN A 4 15.62 -10.53 -10.72
CA GLN A 4 14.19 -10.45 -11.02
C GLN A 4 13.53 -9.36 -10.17
N PRO A 5 12.50 -8.66 -10.69
CA PRO A 5 11.88 -7.57 -9.96
C PRO A 5 11.03 -8.05 -8.77
N ILE A 6 10.76 -7.15 -7.86
CA ILE A 6 9.72 -7.27 -6.85
C ILE A 6 8.43 -6.72 -7.46
N GLY A 7 7.34 -7.49 -7.43
CA GLY A 7 6.02 -6.99 -7.75
C GLY A 7 5.43 -6.21 -6.59
N VAL A 8 4.93 -5.02 -6.82
CA VAL A 8 4.22 -4.22 -5.81
C VAL A 8 2.90 -3.78 -6.43
N PHE A 9 1.77 -4.04 -5.79
CA PHE A 9 0.50 -3.57 -6.33
C PHE A 9 -0.42 -2.96 -5.28
N ASP A 10 -1.25 -2.03 -5.75
CA ASP A 10 -2.29 -1.35 -4.98
C ASP A 10 -3.54 -1.16 -5.85
N SER A 11 -4.66 -0.84 -5.22
CA SER A 11 -5.90 -0.43 -5.91
C SER A 11 -5.76 0.91 -6.65
N GLY A 12 -4.77 1.74 -6.30
CA GLY A 12 -4.58 3.07 -6.87
C GLY A 12 -3.16 3.59 -6.72
N VAL A 13 -3.02 4.88 -6.34
CA VAL A 13 -1.72 5.52 -6.16
C VAL A 13 -1.20 5.43 -4.71
N GLY A 14 -2.04 4.99 -3.76
CA GLY A 14 -1.68 4.94 -2.34
C GLY A 14 -0.43 4.10 -2.07
N GLY A 15 -0.32 2.95 -2.73
CA GLY A 15 0.82 2.04 -2.60
C GLY A 15 2.18 2.62 -2.99
N LEU A 16 2.20 3.79 -3.63
CA LEU A 16 3.44 4.55 -3.87
C LEU A 16 4.14 4.95 -2.56
N SER A 17 3.41 5.07 -1.45
CA SER A 17 4.00 5.25 -0.11
C SER A 17 4.86 4.06 0.30
N VAL A 18 4.40 2.84 0.01
CA VAL A 18 5.13 1.59 0.27
C VAL A 18 6.27 1.42 -0.73
N TRP A 19 6.03 1.70 -2.02
CA TRP A 19 7.07 1.69 -3.05
C TRP A 19 8.25 2.59 -2.66
N ARG A 20 7.99 3.82 -2.22
CA ARG A 20 9.00 4.78 -1.76
C ARG A 20 9.87 4.20 -0.65
N GLU A 21 9.26 3.55 0.33
CA GLU A 21 9.98 2.94 1.44
C GLU A 21 10.80 1.71 1.01
N ILE A 22 10.30 0.91 0.06
CA ILE A 22 11.06 -0.21 -0.51
C ILE A 22 12.29 0.32 -1.26
N VAL A 23 12.14 1.33 -2.11
CA VAL A 23 13.27 1.93 -2.84
C VAL A 23 14.32 2.51 -1.88
N ARG A 24 13.88 3.19 -0.82
CA ARG A 24 14.78 3.76 0.19
C ARG A 24 15.59 2.70 0.95
N GLN A 25 14.96 1.57 1.31
CA GLN A 25 15.60 0.52 2.13
C GLN A 25 16.33 -0.54 1.28
N LEU A 26 15.89 -0.73 0.05
CA LEU A 26 16.37 -1.75 -0.90
C LEU A 26 16.73 -1.12 -2.25
N PRO A 27 17.69 -0.21 -2.31
CA PRO A 27 17.94 0.62 -3.49
C PRO A 27 18.46 -0.16 -4.72
N TYR A 28 18.86 -1.40 -4.53
CA TYR A 28 19.34 -2.27 -5.61
C TYR A 28 18.28 -3.22 -6.17
N GLU A 29 17.11 -3.23 -5.57
CA GLU A 29 16.00 -4.06 -6.02
C GLU A 29 15.20 -3.37 -7.12
N SER A 30 14.99 -4.07 -8.23
CA SER A 30 14.07 -3.63 -9.28
C SER A 30 12.62 -3.85 -8.86
N ILE A 31 11.72 -2.95 -9.24
CA ILE A 31 10.30 -3.03 -8.87
C ILE A 31 9.42 -2.90 -10.10
N LEU A 32 8.44 -3.78 -10.20
CA LEU A 32 7.29 -3.66 -11.09
C LEU A 32 6.07 -3.25 -10.25
N TYR A 33 5.68 -1.98 -10.33
CA TYR A 33 4.52 -1.45 -9.64
C TYR A 33 3.28 -1.54 -10.51
N LEU A 34 2.15 -2.00 -9.96
CA LEU A 34 0.87 -2.05 -10.64
C LEU A 34 -0.21 -1.33 -9.82
N ALA A 35 -0.84 -0.33 -10.43
CA ALA A 35 -2.00 0.37 -9.89
C ALA A 35 -3.28 -0.11 -10.55
N ASP A 36 -4.19 -0.76 -9.79
CA ASP A 36 -5.49 -1.21 -10.34
C ASP A 36 -6.54 -0.10 -10.31
N ARG A 37 -6.28 0.98 -11.04
CA ARG A 37 -7.12 2.19 -11.05
C ARG A 37 -8.48 2.00 -11.72
N ALA A 38 -8.66 0.94 -12.51
CA ALA A 38 -9.97 0.61 -13.08
C ALA A 38 -11.00 0.20 -12.01
N HIS A 39 -10.54 -0.28 -10.85
CA HIS A 39 -11.41 -0.79 -9.79
C HIS A 39 -11.30 -0.03 -8.46
N VAL A 40 -10.49 1.03 -8.39
CA VAL A 40 -10.37 1.89 -7.21
C VAL A 40 -11.72 2.58 -6.90
N PRO A 41 -12.11 2.72 -5.63
CA PRO A 41 -11.46 2.19 -4.42
C PRO A 41 -11.91 0.75 -4.10
N TYR A 42 -10.99 -0.10 -3.68
CA TYR A 42 -11.30 -1.48 -3.23
C TYR A 42 -12.18 -1.53 -1.98
N GLY A 43 -12.18 -0.46 -1.19
CA GLY A 43 -12.99 -0.37 0.02
C GLY A 43 -14.50 -0.49 -0.20
N ASN A 44 -14.98 -0.25 -1.41
CA ASN A 44 -16.38 -0.30 -1.82
C ASN A 44 -16.75 -1.61 -2.57
N ARG A 45 -15.77 -2.51 -2.75
CA ARG A 45 -15.93 -3.77 -3.47
C ARG A 45 -16.22 -4.93 -2.53
N SER A 46 -16.90 -5.95 -3.03
CA SER A 46 -17.06 -7.19 -2.28
C SER A 46 -15.72 -7.93 -2.11
N SER A 47 -15.58 -8.70 -1.04
CA SER A 47 -14.38 -9.52 -0.81
C SER A 47 -14.08 -10.47 -1.98
N ARG A 48 -15.11 -10.98 -2.65
CA ARG A 48 -14.99 -11.86 -3.81
C ARG A 48 -14.37 -11.12 -5.01
N GLU A 49 -14.82 -9.90 -5.30
CA GLU A 49 -14.26 -9.07 -6.37
C GLU A 49 -12.80 -8.72 -6.08
N VAL A 50 -12.52 -8.24 -4.86
CA VAL A 50 -11.15 -7.87 -4.45
C VAL A 50 -10.21 -9.06 -4.58
N LEU A 51 -10.62 -10.26 -4.14
CA LEU A 51 -9.80 -11.46 -4.29
C LEU A 51 -9.56 -11.81 -5.76
N ALA A 52 -10.59 -11.72 -6.61
CA ALA A 52 -10.44 -12.02 -8.03
C ALA A 52 -9.48 -11.05 -8.74
N TYR A 53 -9.55 -9.74 -8.41
CA TYR A 53 -8.61 -8.75 -8.93
C TYR A 53 -7.18 -9.04 -8.46
N CYS A 54 -7.00 -9.28 -7.17
CA CYS A 54 -5.69 -9.55 -6.59
C CYS A 54 -5.06 -10.83 -7.12
N ASP A 55 -5.84 -11.90 -7.34
CA ASP A 55 -5.36 -13.16 -7.93
C ASP A 55 -4.86 -12.95 -9.36
N ALA A 56 -5.64 -12.26 -10.20
CA ALA A 56 -5.23 -11.97 -11.56
C ALA A 56 -3.98 -11.06 -11.63
N ILE A 57 -3.86 -10.08 -10.72
CA ILE A 57 -2.67 -9.21 -10.62
C ILE A 57 -1.45 -10.04 -10.18
N CYS A 58 -1.59 -10.90 -9.19
CA CYS A 58 -0.51 -11.79 -8.76
C CYS A 58 -0.06 -12.71 -9.91
N GLY A 59 -1.00 -13.28 -10.67
CA GLY A 59 -0.70 -14.08 -11.85
C GLY A 59 0.14 -13.29 -12.87
N LEU A 60 -0.29 -12.08 -13.23
CA LEU A 60 0.49 -11.22 -14.14
C LEU A 60 1.90 -10.93 -13.60
N LEU A 61 2.02 -10.55 -12.33
CA LEU A 61 3.32 -10.23 -11.73
C LEU A 61 4.26 -11.44 -11.72
N ILE A 62 3.72 -12.65 -11.48
CA ILE A 62 4.47 -13.90 -11.57
C ILE A 62 4.91 -14.17 -13.01
N ASP A 63 4.02 -14.01 -13.99
CA ASP A 63 4.34 -14.16 -15.41
C ASP A 63 5.40 -13.16 -15.89
N GLN A 64 5.44 -11.97 -15.28
CA GLN A 64 6.51 -10.97 -15.49
C GLN A 64 7.81 -11.31 -14.74
N GLY A 65 7.90 -12.47 -14.08
CA GLY A 65 9.08 -12.95 -13.39
C GLY A 65 9.34 -12.31 -12.04
N CYS A 66 8.34 -11.74 -11.39
CA CYS A 66 8.54 -11.16 -10.05
C CYS A 66 8.91 -12.24 -9.03
N LYS A 67 10.02 -12.04 -8.32
CA LYS A 67 10.56 -12.97 -7.31
C LYS A 67 9.88 -12.90 -5.94
N ALA A 68 9.17 -11.81 -5.67
CA ALA A 68 8.35 -11.58 -4.48
C ALA A 68 7.23 -10.61 -4.83
N ILE A 69 6.13 -10.63 -4.10
CA ILE A 69 5.00 -9.73 -4.31
C ILE A 69 4.67 -9.01 -3.00
N VAL A 70 4.45 -7.69 -3.07
CA VAL A 70 3.95 -6.87 -1.97
C VAL A 70 2.55 -6.36 -2.33
N VAL A 71 1.56 -6.79 -1.57
CA VAL A 71 0.19 -6.27 -1.63
C VAL A 71 0.17 -4.94 -0.88
N ALA A 72 0.46 -3.85 -1.60
CA ALA A 72 0.60 -2.51 -1.04
C ALA A 72 -0.75 -1.81 -0.89
N CYS A 73 -1.77 -2.53 -0.45
CA CYS A 73 -3.13 -2.05 -0.19
C CYS A 73 -3.65 -2.69 1.10
N ASN A 74 -4.02 -1.87 2.09
CA ASN A 74 -4.56 -2.38 3.35
C ASN A 74 -5.86 -3.17 3.16
N THR A 75 -6.76 -2.68 2.31
CA THR A 75 -8.01 -3.38 1.99
C THR A 75 -7.75 -4.72 1.32
N ALA A 76 -6.90 -4.75 0.29
CA ALA A 76 -6.53 -5.99 -0.39
C ALA A 76 -5.84 -6.97 0.56
N SER A 77 -4.93 -6.48 1.41
CA SER A 77 -4.25 -7.31 2.42
C SER A 77 -5.23 -7.91 3.41
N ALA A 78 -6.18 -7.11 3.92
CA ALA A 78 -7.17 -7.57 4.88
C ALA A 78 -8.11 -8.66 4.31
N VAL A 79 -8.39 -8.58 3.01
CA VAL A 79 -9.37 -9.45 2.32
C VAL A 79 -8.72 -10.66 1.67
N ALA A 80 -7.60 -10.47 0.97
CA ALA A 80 -7.09 -11.46 0.01
C ALA A 80 -5.77 -12.11 0.41
N LEU A 81 -4.97 -11.53 1.31
CA LEU A 81 -3.57 -11.93 1.53
C LEU A 81 -3.38 -13.44 1.80
N GLN A 82 -4.20 -14.03 2.67
CA GLN A 82 -4.06 -15.46 2.99
C GLN A 82 -4.42 -16.33 1.78
N ALA A 83 -5.52 -16.04 1.10
CA ALA A 83 -5.93 -16.78 -0.09
C ALA A 83 -4.88 -16.67 -1.22
N LEU A 84 -4.26 -15.50 -1.41
CA LEU A 84 -3.19 -15.33 -2.39
C LEU A 84 -1.95 -16.16 -2.07
N ARG A 85 -1.58 -16.29 -0.80
CA ARG A 85 -0.47 -17.17 -0.37
C ARG A 85 -0.76 -18.64 -0.66
N ASP A 86 -2.01 -19.05 -0.47
CA ASP A 86 -2.45 -20.44 -0.73
C ASP A 86 -2.54 -20.71 -2.24
N LEU A 87 -2.97 -19.73 -3.05
CA LEU A 87 -3.04 -19.85 -4.51
C LEU A 87 -1.67 -19.80 -5.19
N HIS A 88 -0.72 -19.05 -4.65
CA HIS A 88 0.61 -18.82 -5.25
C HIS A 88 1.76 -19.20 -4.29
N PRO A 89 1.87 -20.45 -3.82
CA PRO A 89 2.82 -20.86 -2.78
C PRO A 89 4.31 -20.78 -3.20
N SER A 90 4.58 -20.69 -4.50
CA SER A 90 5.94 -20.61 -5.04
C SER A 90 6.61 -19.24 -4.87
N VAL A 91 5.82 -18.17 -4.69
CA VAL A 91 6.30 -16.79 -4.59
C VAL A 91 5.95 -16.23 -3.20
N PRO A 92 6.89 -15.63 -2.46
CA PRO A 92 6.58 -14.98 -1.20
C PRO A 92 5.67 -13.77 -1.43
N ILE A 93 4.49 -13.77 -0.77
CA ILE A 93 3.52 -12.67 -0.84
C ILE A 93 3.43 -12.02 0.53
N LEU A 94 3.77 -10.72 0.59
CA LEU A 94 3.70 -9.88 1.77
C LEU A 94 2.53 -8.92 1.64
N GLY A 95 1.92 -8.56 2.75
CA GLY A 95 0.84 -7.56 2.78
C GLY A 95 1.05 -6.55 3.89
N LEU A 96 0.18 -5.55 3.92
CA LEU A 96 0.14 -4.56 4.99
C LEU A 96 -0.71 -5.09 6.13
N GLU A 97 -0.10 -5.21 7.29
CA GLU A 97 -0.83 -5.44 8.53
C GLU A 97 -0.99 -4.10 9.27
N PRO A 98 -2.17 -3.82 9.82
CA PRO A 98 -2.35 -2.63 10.65
C PRO A 98 -1.34 -2.63 11.80
N ALA A 99 -0.58 -1.54 11.95
CA ALA A 99 0.48 -1.41 12.94
C ALA A 99 -0.06 -1.22 14.38
N VAL A 100 -1.13 -1.95 14.74
CA VAL A 100 -1.78 -1.88 16.06
C VAL A 100 -0.84 -2.36 17.16
N LYS A 101 -0.11 -3.46 16.93
CA LYS A 101 0.82 -4.00 17.93
C LYS A 101 1.89 -2.99 18.36
N PRO A 102 2.66 -2.37 17.46
CA PRO A 102 3.61 -1.33 17.86
C PRO A 102 2.91 -0.10 18.47
N ALA A 103 1.72 0.27 17.98
CA ALA A 103 0.96 1.39 18.53
C ALA A 103 0.58 1.19 19.99
N VAL A 104 0.08 0.01 20.32
CA VAL A 104 -0.26 -0.40 21.70
C VAL A 104 0.97 -0.32 22.61
N SER A 105 2.13 -0.80 22.13
CA SER A 105 3.38 -0.78 22.92
C SER A 105 3.93 0.62 23.15
N LEU A 106 3.63 1.56 22.24
CA LEU A 106 4.15 2.93 22.27
C LEU A 106 3.19 3.93 22.94
N SER A 107 1.90 3.56 23.12
CA SER A 107 0.92 4.44 23.75
C SER A 107 1.11 4.51 25.27
N HIS A 108 1.20 5.73 25.78
CA HIS A 108 1.24 6.03 27.22
C HIS A 108 -0.17 6.19 27.81
N THR A 109 -1.11 6.76 27.06
CA THR A 109 -2.49 6.98 27.49
C THR A 109 -3.35 5.72 27.46
N LYS A 110 -2.82 4.64 26.87
CA LYS A 110 -3.60 3.41 26.60
C LYS A 110 -4.82 3.65 25.67
N VAL A 111 -4.71 4.67 24.84
CA VAL A 111 -5.71 4.96 23.80
C VAL A 111 -4.99 5.13 22.47
N VAL A 112 -5.34 4.29 21.50
CA VAL A 112 -4.77 4.27 20.14
C VAL A 112 -5.88 4.58 19.14
N GLY A 113 -5.67 5.57 18.29
CA GLY A 113 -6.50 5.82 17.12
C GLY A 113 -6.07 4.97 15.94
N VAL A 114 -7.00 4.50 15.13
CA VAL A 114 -6.72 3.84 13.86
C VAL A 114 -7.56 4.52 12.78
N MET A 115 -6.90 5.12 11.79
CA MET A 115 -7.54 5.70 10.62
C MET A 115 -7.53 4.67 9.49
N ALA A 116 -8.70 4.26 8.99
CA ALA A 116 -8.76 3.25 7.93
C ALA A 116 -10.04 3.34 7.09
N THR A 117 -10.12 2.47 6.07
CA THR A 117 -11.35 2.26 5.29
C THR A 117 -12.30 1.30 6.02
N PRO A 118 -13.61 1.32 5.72
CA PRO A 118 -14.58 0.37 6.31
C PRO A 118 -14.15 -1.09 6.13
N ALA A 119 -13.69 -1.47 4.93
CA ALA A 119 -13.27 -2.83 4.62
C ALA A 119 -12.05 -3.29 5.44
N THR A 120 -11.14 -2.39 5.78
CA THR A 120 -10.00 -2.69 6.67
C THR A 120 -10.48 -3.08 8.06
N PHE A 121 -11.43 -2.36 8.65
CA PHE A 121 -11.98 -2.67 9.96
C PHE A 121 -12.82 -3.96 9.99
N GLN A 122 -13.49 -4.28 8.87
CA GLN A 122 -14.26 -5.53 8.74
C GLN A 122 -13.35 -6.74 8.53
N GLY A 123 -12.10 -6.54 8.09
CA GLY A 123 -11.14 -7.59 7.78
C GLY A 123 -10.77 -8.43 9.02
N GLN A 124 -10.65 -9.76 8.83
CA GLN A 124 -10.27 -10.69 9.90
C GLN A 124 -8.89 -10.37 10.49
N LEU A 125 -7.95 -9.93 9.65
CA LEU A 125 -6.59 -9.60 10.06
C LEU A 125 -6.57 -8.46 11.10
N PHE A 126 -7.34 -7.39 10.87
CA PHE A 126 -7.46 -6.27 11.81
C PHE A 126 -8.06 -6.73 13.13
N ARG A 127 -9.21 -7.42 13.08
CA ARG A 127 -9.91 -7.91 14.28
C ARG A 127 -9.06 -8.87 15.11
N ALA A 128 -8.37 -9.80 14.44
CA ALA A 128 -7.47 -10.73 15.11
C ALA A 128 -6.28 -10.01 15.75
N THR A 129 -5.75 -8.97 15.12
CA THR A 129 -4.62 -8.19 15.66
C THR A 129 -5.06 -7.37 16.86
N VAL A 130 -6.20 -6.68 16.80
CA VAL A 130 -6.76 -5.93 17.95
C VAL A 130 -7.05 -6.88 19.09
N GLY A 131 -7.73 -8.01 18.85
CA GLY A 131 -8.07 -8.99 19.91
C GLY A 131 -6.84 -9.59 20.61
N ARG A 132 -5.71 -9.73 19.90
CA ARG A 132 -4.48 -10.28 20.50
C ARG A 132 -3.64 -9.23 21.23
N CYS A 133 -3.64 -7.98 20.78
CA CYS A 133 -2.66 -6.98 21.20
C CYS A 133 -3.24 -5.84 22.02
N ALA A 134 -4.55 -5.62 22.02
CA ALA A 134 -5.17 -4.46 22.65
C ALA A 134 -6.06 -4.84 23.85
N THR A 135 -5.64 -5.81 24.69
CA THR A 135 -6.40 -6.26 25.87
C THR A 135 -6.61 -5.14 26.88
N ASP A 136 -5.61 -4.28 27.08
CA ASP A 136 -5.61 -3.21 28.08
C ASP A 136 -5.51 -1.82 27.41
N VAL A 137 -5.85 -1.72 26.11
CA VAL A 137 -5.74 -0.50 25.33
C VAL A 137 -7.04 -0.25 24.58
N LYS A 138 -7.58 0.95 24.71
CA LYS A 138 -8.74 1.39 23.94
C LYS A 138 -8.33 1.68 22.50
N VAL A 139 -8.91 0.98 21.54
CA VAL A 139 -8.76 1.29 20.11
C VAL A 139 -9.94 2.14 19.65
N VAL A 140 -9.66 3.32 19.12
CA VAL A 140 -10.63 4.22 18.50
C VAL A 140 -10.56 4.02 16.99
N GLU A 141 -11.55 3.36 16.43
CA GLU A 141 -11.64 3.11 14.98
C GLU A 141 -12.25 4.33 14.30
N GLN A 142 -11.49 4.96 13.41
CA GLN A 142 -11.93 6.12 12.64
C GLN A 142 -12.00 5.77 11.16
N VAL A 143 -13.22 5.66 10.64
CA VAL A 143 -13.46 5.52 9.20
C VAL A 143 -13.23 6.88 8.52
N CYS A 144 -12.31 6.93 7.54
CA CYS A 144 -11.92 8.17 6.86
C CYS A 144 -12.45 8.18 5.42
N LEU A 145 -13.76 8.33 5.26
CA LEU A 145 -14.39 8.42 3.93
C LEU A 145 -13.92 9.65 3.16
N GLY A 146 -13.63 9.50 1.87
CA GLY A 146 -13.18 10.57 1.00
C GLY A 146 -11.69 10.94 1.09
N LEU A 147 -10.97 10.51 2.14
CA LEU A 147 -9.55 10.88 2.29
C LEU A 147 -8.66 10.23 1.23
N ALA A 148 -8.92 8.99 0.86
CA ALA A 148 -8.21 8.33 -0.24
C ALA A 148 -8.52 8.99 -1.58
N ASP A 149 -9.79 9.35 -1.82
CA ASP A 149 -10.22 10.04 -3.04
C ASP A 149 -9.56 11.41 -3.15
N TRP A 150 -9.40 12.13 -2.03
CA TRP A 150 -8.68 13.40 -1.98
C TRP A 150 -7.22 13.21 -2.41
N VAL A 151 -6.53 12.18 -1.92
CA VAL A 151 -5.14 11.87 -2.33
C VAL A 151 -5.06 11.50 -3.81
N GLU A 152 -6.03 10.75 -4.34
CA GLU A 152 -6.07 10.38 -5.77
C GLU A 152 -6.28 11.62 -6.68
N SER A 153 -7.21 12.51 -6.32
CA SER A 153 -7.60 13.68 -7.12
C SER A 153 -6.68 14.88 -6.93
N GLY A 154 -6.11 15.05 -5.73
CA GLY A 154 -5.34 16.22 -5.34
C GLY A 154 -6.19 17.45 -5.18
N ALA A 155 -7.31 17.35 -4.47
CA ALA A 155 -8.19 18.44 -4.10
C ALA A 155 -7.48 19.49 -3.20
N SER A 156 -8.18 20.56 -2.82
CA SER A 156 -7.56 21.70 -2.12
C SER A 156 -7.06 21.34 -0.72
N GLU A 157 -6.05 22.07 -0.23
CA GLU A 157 -5.53 21.91 1.13
C GLU A 157 -6.57 22.25 2.20
N GLU A 158 -7.47 23.20 1.93
CA GLU A 158 -8.55 23.62 2.82
C GLU A 158 -9.58 22.46 3.02
N GLU A 159 -9.93 21.76 1.94
CA GLU A 159 -10.77 20.57 2.01
C GLU A 159 -10.09 19.45 2.81
N LEU A 160 -8.79 19.24 2.59
CA LEU A 160 -8.01 18.26 3.36
C LEU A 160 -8.03 18.58 4.85
N GLU A 161 -7.74 19.82 5.23
CA GLU A 161 -7.75 20.20 6.64
C GLU A 161 -9.13 20.01 7.29
N THR A 162 -10.19 20.35 6.57
CA THR A 162 -11.57 20.16 7.05
C THR A 162 -11.87 18.68 7.30
N LEU A 163 -11.55 17.82 6.33
CA LEU A 163 -11.71 16.38 6.47
C LEU A 163 -10.89 15.81 7.64
N LEU A 164 -9.60 16.18 7.71
CA LEU A 164 -8.70 15.68 8.75
C LEU A 164 -9.12 16.16 10.15
N LYS A 165 -9.57 17.40 10.33
CA LYS A 165 -10.10 17.88 11.62
C LYS A 165 -11.28 17.02 12.07
N GLY A 166 -12.22 16.71 11.16
CA GLY A 166 -13.35 15.84 11.48
C GLY A 166 -12.92 14.44 11.90
N PHE A 167 -11.91 13.85 11.25
CA PHE A 167 -11.42 12.52 11.58
C PHE A 167 -10.56 12.48 12.84
N LEU A 168 -9.78 13.53 13.11
CA LEU A 168 -8.89 13.57 14.28
C LEU A 168 -9.65 13.85 15.57
N THR A 169 -10.70 14.69 15.54
CA THR A 169 -11.45 15.12 16.72
C THR A 169 -11.88 13.96 17.63
N PRO A 170 -12.55 12.88 17.16
CA PRO A 170 -12.99 11.79 18.05
C PRO A 170 -11.84 11.06 18.73
N MET A 171 -10.69 10.95 18.05
CA MET A 171 -9.49 10.30 18.61
C MET A 171 -8.82 11.18 19.65
N LEU A 172 -8.73 12.49 19.41
CA LEU A 172 -8.13 13.46 20.34
C LEU A 172 -9.01 13.64 21.60
N GLU A 173 -10.34 13.72 21.45
CA GLU A 173 -11.29 13.74 22.58
C GLU A 173 -11.19 12.46 23.44
N ALA A 174 -10.94 11.33 22.80
CA ALA A 174 -10.67 10.07 23.49
C ALA A 174 -9.28 10.02 24.15
N LYS A 175 -8.45 11.06 23.99
CA LYS A 175 -7.08 11.16 24.49
C LYS A 175 -6.11 10.16 23.84
N ALA A 176 -6.30 9.82 22.56
CA ALA A 176 -5.33 9.04 21.82
C ALA A 176 -4.01 9.81 21.72
N ASP A 177 -2.90 9.17 22.07
CA ASP A 177 -1.54 9.69 21.93
C ASP A 177 -0.79 9.04 20.76
N THR A 178 -1.39 8.05 20.16
CA THR A 178 -0.83 7.30 19.04
C THR A 178 -1.92 7.03 18.01
N ILE A 179 -1.64 7.33 16.74
CA ILE A 179 -2.53 7.06 15.61
C ILE A 179 -1.81 6.15 14.61
N VAL A 180 -2.52 5.14 14.12
CA VAL A 180 -2.07 4.23 13.06
C VAL A 180 -2.74 4.62 11.74
N LEU A 181 -1.94 4.74 10.69
CA LEU A 181 -2.43 4.92 9.32
C LEU A 181 -2.75 3.55 8.70
N GLY A 182 -4.02 3.19 8.66
CA GLY A 182 -4.53 1.92 8.12
C GLY A 182 -4.94 1.99 6.64
N CYS A 183 -4.38 2.94 5.88
CA CYS A 183 -4.58 3.08 4.45
C CYS A 183 -3.30 3.65 3.82
N THR A 184 -2.90 3.11 2.67
CA THR A 184 -1.68 3.48 1.95
C THR A 184 -1.67 4.91 1.41
N HIS A 185 -2.83 5.53 1.28
CA HIS A 185 -2.97 6.93 0.88
C HIS A 185 -2.61 7.91 2.02
N TYR A 186 -2.81 7.55 3.27
CA TYR A 186 -2.71 8.49 4.39
C TYR A 186 -1.29 8.96 4.73
N PRO A 187 -0.20 8.21 4.44
CA PRO A 187 1.16 8.73 4.57
C PRO A 187 1.46 9.99 3.75
N PHE A 188 0.70 10.23 2.65
CA PHE A 188 0.87 11.45 1.85
C PHE A 188 0.32 12.72 2.50
N VAL A 189 -0.47 12.57 3.55
CA VAL A 189 -1.03 13.69 4.34
C VAL A 189 -0.55 13.69 5.79
N ILE A 190 0.50 12.92 6.09
CA ILE A 190 1.01 12.74 7.46
C ILE A 190 1.46 14.04 8.11
N ASP A 191 2.03 14.96 7.34
CA ASP A 191 2.50 16.25 7.86
C ASP A 191 1.35 17.17 8.25
N THR A 192 0.25 17.14 7.47
CA THR A 192 -0.99 17.86 7.84
C THR A 192 -1.63 17.22 9.07
N ILE A 193 -1.66 15.87 9.19
CA ILE A 193 -2.13 15.18 10.40
C ILE A 193 -1.31 15.65 11.63
N ARG A 194 0.02 15.63 11.53
CA ARG A 194 0.90 16.04 12.63
C ARG A 194 0.71 17.51 13.01
N ARG A 195 0.54 18.39 12.04
CA ARG A 195 0.30 19.82 12.25
C ARG A 195 -1.03 20.07 12.98
N LEU A 196 -2.09 19.37 12.59
CA LEU A 196 -3.43 19.50 13.19
C LEU A 196 -3.55 18.86 14.56
N ALA A 197 -2.91 17.71 14.77
CA ALA A 197 -3.02 16.93 16.01
C ALA A 197 -2.04 17.38 17.10
N GLY A 198 -1.03 18.17 16.75
CA GLY A 198 -0.01 18.64 17.69
C GLY A 198 1.18 17.71 17.84
N LYS A 199 2.21 18.19 18.54
CA LYS A 199 3.53 17.54 18.63
C LYS A 199 3.54 16.27 19.50
N ASP A 200 2.57 16.13 20.39
CA ASP A 200 2.51 15.04 21.36
C ASP A 200 1.86 13.79 20.77
N LEU A 201 1.21 13.91 19.60
CA LEU A 201 0.61 12.80 18.91
C LEU A 201 1.64 12.05 18.06
N ARG A 202 1.80 10.76 18.33
CA ARG A 202 2.60 9.87 17.49
C ARG A 202 1.76 9.31 16.33
N VAL A 203 2.27 9.46 15.12
CA VAL A 203 1.63 8.89 13.91
C VAL A 203 2.51 7.76 13.38
N ILE A 204 1.92 6.57 13.23
CA ILE A 204 2.60 5.37 12.76
C ILE A 204 2.17 5.07 11.32
N ASP A 205 3.14 5.13 10.41
CA ASP A 205 3.05 4.64 9.05
C ASP A 205 3.58 3.20 9.01
N PRO A 206 2.81 2.20 8.52
CA PRO A 206 3.26 0.83 8.42
C PRO A 206 4.26 0.58 7.27
N ALA A 207 4.37 1.46 6.28
CA ALA A 207 5.18 1.24 5.09
C ALA A 207 6.68 0.94 5.38
N PRO A 208 7.36 1.64 6.30
CA PRO A 208 8.74 1.32 6.66
C PRO A 208 8.92 -0.10 7.21
N ALA A 209 7.95 -0.58 8.00
CA ALA A 209 7.99 -1.93 8.57
C ALA A 209 7.78 -3.01 7.50
N VAL A 210 6.91 -2.75 6.52
CA VAL A 210 6.69 -3.65 5.37
C VAL A 210 7.96 -3.78 4.54
N ALA A 211 8.64 -2.67 4.24
CA ALA A 211 9.91 -2.68 3.50
C ALA A 211 11.00 -3.45 4.26
N ALA A 212 11.12 -3.26 5.57
CA ALA A 212 12.06 -4.02 6.42
C ALA A 212 11.73 -5.52 6.46
N HIS A 213 10.43 -5.87 6.52
CA HIS A 213 10.01 -7.27 6.47
C HIS A 213 10.31 -7.91 5.10
N LEU A 214 10.09 -7.17 4.02
CA LEU A 214 10.48 -7.61 2.67
C LEU A 214 11.99 -7.89 2.59
N ALA A 215 12.83 -6.97 3.10
CA ALA A 215 14.28 -7.15 3.13
C ALA A 215 14.68 -8.44 3.85
N LYS A 216 14.06 -8.71 4.99
CA LYS A 216 14.27 -9.95 5.76
C LYS A 216 13.89 -11.19 4.96
N VAL A 217 12.69 -11.21 4.37
CA VAL A 217 12.19 -12.36 3.59
C VAL A 217 13.08 -12.63 2.37
N LEU A 218 13.51 -11.59 1.66
CA LEU A 218 14.44 -11.74 0.52
C LEU A 218 15.78 -12.33 0.97
N GLY A 219 16.32 -11.87 2.09
CA GLY A 219 17.57 -12.39 2.66
C GLY A 219 17.45 -13.86 3.07
N GLU A 220 16.41 -14.22 3.81
CA GLU A 220 16.17 -15.58 4.28
C GLU A 220 15.96 -16.60 3.14
N ARG A 221 15.41 -16.13 2.01
CA ARG A 221 15.16 -16.97 0.83
C ARG A 221 16.27 -16.92 -0.23
N GLY A 222 17.34 -16.15 0.00
CA GLY A 222 18.42 -15.99 -0.98
C GLY A 222 17.99 -15.27 -2.27
N LEU A 223 16.96 -14.43 -2.18
CA LEU A 223 16.34 -13.69 -3.29
C LEU A 223 16.85 -12.26 -3.44
N THR A 224 17.78 -11.81 -2.62
CA THR A 224 18.34 -10.45 -2.68
C THR A 224 19.01 -10.19 -4.01
N ALA A 225 18.92 -8.97 -4.52
CA ALA A 225 19.60 -8.55 -5.74
C ALA A 225 21.11 -8.82 -5.67
N GLY A 226 21.66 -9.34 -6.77
CA GLY A 226 23.05 -9.69 -6.86
C GLY A 226 23.95 -8.57 -7.39
N THR A 227 23.41 -7.38 -7.57
CA THR A 227 24.08 -6.20 -8.10
C THR A 227 24.10 -5.09 -7.06
N LYS A 228 25.06 -4.15 -7.21
CA LYS A 228 25.07 -2.86 -6.50
C LYS A 228 24.65 -1.70 -7.41
N GLU A 229 24.18 -2.02 -8.62
CA GLU A 229 23.58 -1.02 -9.49
C GLU A 229 22.16 -0.71 -8.98
N PRO A 230 21.73 0.56 -9.02
CA PRO A 230 20.37 0.95 -8.63
C PRO A 230 19.31 0.14 -9.37
N GLY A 231 18.29 -0.29 -8.65
CA GLY A 231 17.17 -1.04 -9.20
C GLY A 231 16.40 -0.22 -10.26
N GLN A 232 15.83 -0.93 -11.23
CA GLN A 232 14.97 -0.32 -12.25
C GLN A 232 13.52 -0.42 -11.84
N HIS A 233 12.74 0.63 -12.10
CA HIS A 233 11.35 0.67 -11.71
C HIS A 233 10.45 0.86 -12.92
N ARG A 234 9.48 -0.05 -13.07
CA ARG A 234 8.42 0.02 -14.08
C ARG A 234 7.08 0.25 -13.40
N PHE A 235 6.21 1.00 -14.06
CA PHE A 235 4.89 1.32 -13.54
C PHE A 235 3.83 0.91 -14.55
N LEU A 236 2.84 0.15 -14.07
CA LEU A 236 1.67 -0.27 -14.83
C LEU A 236 0.42 0.32 -14.19
N SER A 237 -0.56 0.69 -15.01
CA SER A 237 -1.87 1.14 -14.55
C SER A 237 -2.97 0.50 -15.38
N THR A 238 -4.03 0.04 -14.73
CA THR A 238 -5.25 -0.41 -15.42
C THR A 238 -6.18 0.76 -15.77
N GLY A 239 -5.82 1.98 -15.38
CA GLY A 239 -6.45 3.25 -15.74
C GLY A 239 -5.52 4.13 -16.57
N ASP A 240 -5.96 5.36 -16.83
CA ASP A 240 -5.23 6.34 -17.63
C ASP A 240 -3.80 6.61 -17.12
N ALA A 241 -2.81 6.39 -17.97
CA ALA A 241 -1.39 6.54 -17.65
C ALA A 241 -1.02 8.01 -17.39
N ALA A 242 -1.62 8.96 -18.10
CA ALA A 242 -1.33 10.38 -17.92
C ALA A 242 -1.75 10.85 -16.51
N SER A 243 -2.91 10.42 -16.06
CA SER A 243 -3.41 10.68 -14.70
C SER A 243 -2.53 10.03 -13.63
N PHE A 244 -2.07 8.78 -13.84
CA PHE A 244 -1.13 8.13 -12.94
C PHE A 244 0.21 8.88 -12.87
N ASN A 245 0.77 9.27 -14.01
CA ASN A 245 2.01 10.04 -14.08
C ASN A 245 1.90 11.41 -13.38
N ALA A 246 0.75 12.07 -13.50
CA ALA A 246 0.47 13.32 -12.79
C ALA A 246 0.43 13.10 -11.26
N ALA A 247 -0.21 12.02 -10.80
CA ALA A 247 -0.25 11.65 -9.40
C ALA A 247 1.15 11.34 -8.85
N CYS A 248 1.99 10.58 -9.56
CA CYS A 248 3.37 10.33 -9.16
C CYS A 248 4.18 11.62 -9.02
N ARG A 249 4.03 12.54 -9.97
CA ARG A 249 4.71 13.86 -9.90
C ARG A 249 4.25 14.64 -8.67
N ARG A 250 2.96 14.64 -8.36
CA ARG A 250 2.41 15.36 -7.20
C ARG A 250 2.83 14.73 -5.88
N LEU A 251 2.75 13.39 -5.75
CA LEU A 251 2.93 12.69 -4.48
C LEU A 251 4.39 12.36 -4.16
N LEU A 252 5.20 12.15 -5.19
CA LEU A 252 6.60 11.74 -5.03
C LEU A 252 7.59 12.77 -5.55
N GLY A 253 7.14 13.79 -6.28
CA GLY A 253 8.04 14.72 -6.99
C GLY A 253 8.78 14.08 -8.18
N LEU A 254 8.39 12.88 -8.62
CA LEU A 254 9.10 12.09 -9.62
C LEU A 254 8.34 12.05 -10.95
N PRO A 255 9.01 12.34 -12.08
CA PRO A 255 8.49 12.01 -13.39
C PRO A 255 8.62 10.49 -13.61
N VAL A 256 7.51 9.83 -13.86
CA VAL A 256 7.48 8.42 -14.24
C VAL A 256 6.82 8.27 -15.60
N GLN A 257 7.09 7.15 -16.27
CA GLN A 257 6.38 6.71 -17.47
C GLN A 257 5.63 5.44 -17.12
N CYS A 258 4.31 5.55 -17.07
CA CYS A 258 3.41 4.44 -16.78
C CYS A 258 2.94 3.80 -18.09
N GLU A 259 2.92 2.49 -18.14
CA GLU A 259 2.33 1.70 -19.20
C GLU A 259 0.86 1.37 -18.84
N GLU A 260 -0.05 1.57 -19.79
CA GLU A 260 -1.43 1.15 -19.62
C GLU A 260 -1.58 -0.35 -19.89
N ILE A 261 -2.27 -1.02 -19.01
CA ILE A 261 -2.72 -2.40 -19.21
C ILE A 261 -4.23 -2.47 -19.02
N ARG A 262 -4.88 -3.43 -19.65
CA ARG A 262 -6.36 -3.50 -19.64
C ARG A 262 -6.82 -4.83 -19.08
N TRP A 263 -7.89 -4.75 -18.31
CA TRP A 263 -8.64 -5.92 -17.92
C TRP A 263 -9.35 -6.55 -19.11
N SER A 264 -9.40 -7.87 -19.11
CA SER A 264 -10.16 -8.67 -20.06
C SER A 264 -10.84 -9.84 -19.36
N LEU A 265 -11.93 -10.31 -19.94
CA LEU A 265 -12.58 -11.55 -19.55
C LEU A 265 -12.05 -12.67 -20.45
N GLY A 266 -11.34 -13.59 -19.88
CA GLY A 266 -10.88 -14.81 -20.55
C GLY A 266 -12.04 -15.82 -20.76
N PRO A 267 -11.73 -16.99 -21.35
CA PRO A 267 -12.66 -18.10 -21.40
C PRO A 267 -13.21 -18.41 -20.00
N GLU A 268 -14.49 -18.78 -19.93
CA GLU A 268 -15.19 -19.10 -18.68
C GLU A 268 -15.39 -17.90 -17.71
N GLY A 269 -15.25 -16.65 -18.20
CA GLY A 269 -15.43 -15.45 -17.38
C GLY A 269 -14.33 -15.18 -16.35
N ARG A 270 -13.18 -15.83 -16.47
CA ARG A 270 -12.03 -15.56 -15.61
C ARG A 270 -11.41 -14.20 -15.95
N LEU A 271 -11.23 -13.36 -14.95
CA LEU A 271 -10.54 -12.09 -15.10
C LEU A 271 -9.06 -12.31 -15.43
N SER A 272 -8.56 -11.54 -16.37
CA SER A 272 -7.15 -11.49 -16.74
C SER A 272 -6.72 -10.08 -17.09
N LEU A 273 -5.42 -9.82 -17.01
CA LEU A 273 -4.78 -8.57 -17.42
C LEU A 273 -4.01 -8.78 -18.72
N GLY A 274 -4.09 -7.81 -19.62
CA GLY A 274 -3.24 -7.77 -20.81
C GLY A 274 -1.77 -7.72 -20.42
N GLN A 275 -0.92 -8.33 -21.25
CA GLN A 275 0.52 -8.26 -21.05
C GLN A 275 1.01 -6.84 -21.32
N PRO A 276 1.88 -6.28 -20.46
CA PRO A 276 2.52 -5.01 -20.72
C PRO A 276 3.45 -5.14 -21.94
N SER A 277 3.68 -4.02 -22.61
CA SER A 277 4.68 -3.99 -23.68
C SER A 277 6.05 -4.46 -23.17
N PRO A 278 6.88 -5.11 -24.01
CA PRO A 278 8.25 -5.44 -23.63
C PRO A 278 8.97 -4.18 -23.12
N ALA A 279 9.68 -4.32 -21.99
CA ALA A 279 10.37 -3.18 -21.38
C ALA A 279 11.21 -2.44 -22.42
N PRO A 280 11.06 -1.12 -22.59
CA PRO A 280 12.00 -0.35 -23.37
C PRO A 280 13.38 -0.46 -22.70
N HIS A 281 14.41 -0.73 -23.49
CA HIS A 281 15.77 -0.81 -22.99
C HIS A 281 16.13 0.50 -22.27
N GLN A 282 16.35 0.40 -20.96
CA GLN A 282 17.04 1.32 -20.06
C GLN A 282 16.45 2.73 -19.90
N GLN A 283 15.63 2.92 -18.87
CA GLN A 283 15.54 4.21 -18.20
C GLN A 283 16.33 4.14 -16.90
N LYS A 284 17.37 5.01 -16.77
CA LYS A 284 18.07 5.19 -15.50
C LYS A 284 17.08 5.64 -14.42
N PRO A 285 17.18 5.11 -13.19
CA PRO A 285 16.37 5.58 -12.09
C PRO A 285 16.60 7.08 -11.87
N PRO A 286 15.56 7.82 -11.44
CA PRO A 286 15.76 9.17 -10.92
C PRO A 286 16.71 9.07 -9.71
N GLN A 287 17.76 9.90 -9.74
CA GLN A 287 18.75 9.94 -8.65
C GLN A 287 18.09 10.50 -7.39
N ALA A 288 18.31 9.77 -6.30
CA ALA A 288 18.33 10.14 -4.89
C ALA A 288 17.08 10.74 -4.21
N PHE A 289 16.69 10.04 -3.19
CA PHE A 289 16.18 10.65 -1.96
C PHE A 289 17.31 10.79 -0.92
#